data_c6fe250a0e18b59f77f9c072d2f830d1
#
_entry.id   c6fe250a0e18b59f77f9c072d2f830d1
#
_cell.length_a   1.000
_cell.length_b   1.000
_cell.length_c   1.000
_cell.angle_alpha   90.00
_cell.angle_beta   90.00
_cell.angle_gamma   90.00
#
_symmetry.space_group_name_H-M   'P 1'
#
loop_
_entity.id
_entity.type
_entity.pdbx_description
1 polymer ?
#
loop_
_entity_poly.entity_id
_entity_poly.type
_entity_poly.pdbx_seq_one_letter_code
_entity_poly.pdbx_strand_id
1 'polypeptide(L)' 'MAISAKDVMELRKQTDCGMMECKKALTQADGDFEKAIEILSLIHISE' A
#
# COMPACT_ATOMS: atom_id res chain seq x y z
N MET A 1 -1.53 12.30 -8.00
CA MET A 1 -2.28 11.40 -8.82
C MET A 1 -3.35 10.71 -8.06
N ALA A 2 -4.37 10.35 -8.76
CA ALA A 2 -5.53 9.75 -8.11
C ALA A 2 -5.29 8.26 -7.89
N ILE A 3 -5.62 7.79 -6.71
CA ILE A 3 -5.52 6.39 -6.38
C ILE A 3 -6.93 5.83 -6.41
N SER A 4 -7.16 4.84 -7.23
CA SER A 4 -8.50 4.28 -7.33
C SER A 4 -8.66 3.12 -6.36
N ALA A 5 -9.91 2.77 -6.11
CA ALA A 5 -10.18 1.65 -5.23
C ALA A 5 -9.58 0.36 -5.78
N LYS A 6 -9.49 0.28 -7.09
CA LYS A 6 -8.91 -0.89 -7.71
C LYS A 6 -7.46 -1.06 -7.30
N ASP A 7 -6.72 0.02 -7.28
CA ASP A 7 -5.32 -0.05 -6.87
C ASP A 7 -5.20 -0.54 -5.44
N VAL A 8 -6.06 -0.04 -4.58
CA VAL A 8 -6.02 -0.45 -3.19
C VAL A 8 -6.34 -1.93 -3.06
N MET A 9 -7.33 -2.40 -3.79
CA MET A 9 -7.70 -3.80 -3.74
C MET A 9 -6.60 -4.70 -4.27
N GLU A 10 -5.96 -4.27 -5.33
CA GLU A 10 -4.86 -5.03 -5.90
C GLU A 10 -3.71 -5.14 -4.91
N LEU A 11 -3.36 -4.04 -4.31
CA LEU A 11 -2.28 -4.04 -3.34
C LEU A 11 -2.64 -4.90 -2.14
N ARG A 12 -3.89 -4.82 -1.73
CA ARG A 12 -4.34 -5.62 -0.60
C ARG A 12 -4.21 -7.11 -0.90
N LYS A 13 -4.50 -7.49 -2.13
CA LYS A 13 -4.39 -8.89 -2.52
C LYS A 13 -2.96 -9.36 -2.45
N GLN A 14 -2.04 -8.51 -2.84
CA GLN A 14 -0.64 -8.90 -2.87
C GLN A 14 -0.01 -8.88 -1.50
N THR A 15 -0.37 -7.94 -0.68
CA THR A 15 0.26 -7.78 0.62
C THR A 15 -0.62 -8.29 1.76
N ASP A 16 -1.89 -8.48 1.49
CA ASP A 16 -2.84 -8.98 2.50
C ASP A 16 -2.86 -8.06 3.71
N CYS A 17 -2.69 -6.79 3.52
CA CYS A 17 -2.75 -5.82 4.59
C CYS A 17 -4.16 -5.26 4.68
N GLY A 18 -4.42 -4.53 5.74
CA GLY A 18 -5.70 -3.88 5.89
C GLY A 18 -5.91 -2.85 4.79
N MET A 19 -7.18 -2.60 4.48
CA MET A 19 -7.49 -1.66 3.43
C MET A 19 -6.91 -0.28 3.70
N MET A 20 -7.01 0.16 4.93
CA MET A 20 -6.49 1.49 5.27
C MET A 20 -4.98 1.54 5.14
N GLU A 21 -4.32 0.44 5.51
CA GLU A 21 -2.87 0.39 5.39
C GLU A 21 -2.46 0.49 3.94
N CYS A 22 -3.14 -0.26 3.08
CA CYS A 22 -2.81 -0.22 1.66
C CYS A 22 -3.06 1.18 1.09
N LYS A 23 -4.14 1.79 1.50
CA LYS A 23 -4.47 3.13 1.03
C LYS A 23 -3.40 4.12 1.46
N LYS A 24 -2.97 4.02 2.70
CA LYS A 24 -1.93 4.91 3.20
C LYS A 24 -0.64 4.70 2.44
N ALA A 25 -0.26 3.45 2.25
CA ALA A 25 0.98 3.15 1.56
C ALA A 25 0.94 3.68 0.13
N LEU A 26 -0.17 3.48 -0.55
CA LEU A 26 -0.30 3.97 -1.91
C LEU A 26 -0.26 5.48 -1.96
N THR A 27 -0.86 6.13 -0.99
CA THR A 27 -0.85 7.58 -0.93
C THR A 27 0.58 8.09 -0.75
N GLN A 28 1.32 7.47 0.13
CA GLN A 28 2.70 7.87 0.36
C GLN A 28 3.58 7.53 -0.84
N ALA A 29 3.24 6.45 -1.51
CA ALA A 29 4.01 6.03 -2.68
C ALA A 29 3.57 6.75 -3.94
N ASP A 30 2.60 7.65 -3.82
CA ASP A 30 2.12 8.41 -4.96
C ASP A 30 1.57 7.49 -6.05
N GLY A 31 0.92 6.43 -5.63
CA GLY A 31 0.32 5.49 -6.57
C GLY A 31 1.26 4.42 -7.08
N ASP A 32 2.47 4.37 -6.56
CA ASP A 32 3.46 3.41 -7.02
C ASP A 32 3.34 2.13 -6.20
N PHE A 33 3.02 1.04 -6.89
CA PHE A 33 2.84 -0.24 -6.22
C PHE A 33 4.11 -0.72 -5.55
N GLU A 34 5.22 -0.64 -6.25
CA GLU A 34 6.47 -1.11 -5.71
C GLU A 34 6.85 -0.34 -4.44
N LYS A 35 6.70 0.97 -4.51
CA LYS A 35 7.00 1.80 -3.36
C LYS A 35 6.03 1.52 -2.23
N ALA A 36 4.78 1.31 -2.56
CA ALA A 36 3.77 1.02 -1.55
C ALA A 36 4.11 -0.28 -0.82
N ILE A 37 4.55 -1.27 -1.56
CA ILE A 37 4.94 -2.53 -0.96
C ILE A 37 6.13 -2.34 -0.05
N GLU A 38 7.07 -1.53 -0.45
CA GLU A 38 8.22 -1.23 0.38
C GLU A 38 7.80 -0.53 1.68
N ILE A 39 6.90 0.43 1.54
CA ILE A 39 6.42 1.15 2.71
C ILE A 39 5.73 0.19 3.68
N LEU A 40 4.94 -0.71 3.14
CA LEU A 40 4.24 -1.69 3.98
C LEU A 40 5.23 -2.61 4.67
N SER A 41 6.29 -2.96 3.99
CA SER A 41 7.32 -3.79 4.59
C SER A 41 8.02 -3.07 5.72
N LEU A 42 8.28 -1.80 5.54
CA LEU A 42 8.93 -1.01 6.59
C LEU A 42 8.05 -0.91 7.83
N ILE A 43 6.76 -0.79 7.61
CA ILE A 43 5.86 -0.71 8.75
C ILE A 43 5.92 -1.97 9.58
N HIS A 44 6.20 -3.08 8.97
CA HIS A 44 6.24 -4.34 9.67
C HIS A 44 7.48 -4.52 10.54
N ILE A 45 8.44 -3.67 10.41
CA ILE A 45 9.62 -3.77 11.21
C ILE A 45 9.37 -3.21 12.53
N SER A 46 8.81 -3.71 13.33
CA SER A 46 8.65 -3.12 14.58
C SER A 46 9.67 -3.58 15.49
N GLU A 47 9.97 -3.33 15.74
CA GLU A 47 10.60 -3.71 16.55
C GLU A 47 10.55 -3.83 17.15
#